data_311e877cdeede73a4ba0abc914d5a938
#
_entry.id   311e877cdeede73a4ba0abc914d5a938
#
_cell.length_a   1.000
_cell.length_b   1.000
_cell.length_c   1.000
_cell.angle_alpha   90.00
_cell.angle_beta   90.00
_cell.angle_gamma   90.00
#
_symmetry.space_group_name_H-M   'P 1'
#
loop_
_entity.id
_entity.type
_entity.pdbx_description
1 polymer ?
#
loop_
_entity_poly.entity_id
_entity_poly.type
_entity_poly.pdbx_seq_one_letter_code
_entity_poly.pdbx_strand_id
1 'polypeptide(L)'
;MKHTNFSLRVFILLTGLLLGPLSWAACNYAPIPNPHPDGIGKSYCDRQISKVMGWQGAPWLERPQRLQEERTDLLIQKLNLKPGMVVGDIGAGTGHISTMMTERISPDGVVWAVDIQPQMIKMLQKKAESLPKGRLQIRQSSEKNLNLPDRILDVAIMVDVYHELEYPRETLQSLMKAVKKGGKIVFVEYRAFDPDVPIKALHTMSVAQVQKEAEDLGLKYEKAESLSWQNMITFINP
;
A
#
# COMPACT_ATOMS: atom_id res chain seq x y z
N MET A 1 -56.66 6.16 63.07
CA MET A 1 -55.99 6.90 61.98
C MET A 1 -54.93 5.99 61.39
N LYS A 2 -55.17 5.44 60.21
CA LYS A 2 -54.25 4.53 59.53
C LYS A 2 -53.52 5.32 58.41
N HIS A 3 -52.21 5.48 58.53
CA HIS A 3 -51.38 6.09 57.47
C HIS A 3 -50.98 5.00 56.45
N THR A 4 -51.46 5.10 55.24
CA THR A 4 -51.04 4.29 54.10
C THR A 4 -49.87 4.98 53.38
N ASN A 5 -48.67 4.40 53.43
CA ASN A 5 -47.51 4.83 52.68
C ASN A 5 -47.59 4.28 51.26
N PHE A 6 -47.71 5.18 50.27
CA PHE A 6 -47.69 4.86 48.83
C PHE A 6 -46.23 4.97 48.36
N SER A 7 -45.59 3.83 48.09
CA SER A 7 -44.22 3.78 47.51
C SER A 7 -44.27 3.81 46.01
N LEU A 8 -43.81 4.93 45.43
CA LEU A 8 -43.72 5.14 43.96
C LEU A 8 -42.42 4.47 43.48
N ARG A 9 -42.54 3.34 42.81
CA ARG A 9 -41.44 2.68 42.14
C ARG A 9 -41.25 3.29 40.73
N VAL A 10 -40.17 4.08 40.55
CA VAL A 10 -39.76 4.60 39.24
C VAL A 10 -39.04 3.48 38.51
N PHE A 11 -39.63 2.99 37.41
CA PHE A 11 -38.96 2.09 36.45
C PHE A 11 -38.17 2.93 35.50
N ILE A 12 -36.82 2.92 35.61
CA ILE A 12 -35.95 3.48 34.61
C ILE A 12 -35.76 2.43 33.50
N LEU A 13 -36.42 2.63 32.35
CA LEU A 13 -36.15 1.87 31.12
C LEU A 13 -34.84 2.36 30.53
N LEU A 14 -33.76 1.61 30.73
CA LEU A 14 -32.51 1.77 29.95
C LEU A 14 -32.76 1.22 28.54
N THR A 15 -33.05 2.10 27.60
CA THR A 15 -32.95 1.78 26.18
C THR A 15 -31.48 1.76 25.78
N GLY A 16 -30.88 0.58 25.82
CA GLY A 16 -29.53 0.36 25.25
C GLY A 16 -29.58 0.55 23.75
N LEU A 17 -29.00 1.64 23.26
CA LEU A 17 -28.69 1.81 21.85
C LEU A 17 -27.64 0.76 21.49
N LEU A 18 -28.04 -0.32 20.85
CA LEU A 18 -27.13 -1.26 20.18
C LEU A 18 -26.58 -0.54 18.94
N LEU A 19 -25.40 0.10 19.10
CA LEU A 19 -24.58 0.48 17.97
C LEU A 19 -24.10 -0.82 17.31
N GLY A 20 -24.79 -1.28 16.30
CA GLY A 20 -24.32 -2.35 15.43
C GLY A 20 -23.00 -1.94 14.80
N PRO A 21 -22.13 -2.91 14.44
CA PRO A 21 -20.87 -2.60 13.75
C PRO A 21 -21.21 -1.79 12.49
N LEU A 22 -20.55 -0.65 12.30
CA LEU A 22 -20.59 0.09 11.03
C LEU A 22 -20.08 -0.88 9.93
N SER A 23 -21.03 -1.49 9.23
CA SER A 23 -20.70 -2.24 8.02
C SER A 23 -20.35 -1.23 6.94
N TRP A 24 -19.07 -1.07 6.67
CA TRP A 24 -18.60 -0.34 5.49
C TRP A 24 -19.19 -1.06 4.25
N ALA A 25 -19.81 -0.29 3.36
CA ALA A 25 -20.22 -0.88 2.08
C ALA A 25 -18.98 -1.43 1.38
N ALA A 26 -19.06 -2.69 0.89
CA ALA A 26 -17.95 -3.35 0.21
C ALA A 26 -17.41 -2.46 -0.93
N CYS A 27 -16.10 -2.38 -1.04
CA CYS A 27 -15.45 -1.61 -2.10
C CYS A 27 -15.81 -2.16 -3.48
N ASN A 28 -16.27 -1.31 -4.37
CA ASN A 28 -16.68 -1.67 -5.72
C ASN A 28 -16.02 -0.76 -6.76
N TYR A 29 -15.90 -1.27 -7.98
CA TYR A 29 -15.54 -0.47 -9.15
C TYR A 29 -16.78 0.25 -9.69
N ALA A 30 -16.58 1.50 -10.10
CA ALA A 30 -17.60 2.25 -10.82
C ALA A 30 -17.00 3.09 -11.95
N PRO A 31 -17.71 3.29 -13.08
CA PRO A 31 -17.29 4.21 -14.11
C PRO A 31 -17.46 5.66 -13.64
N ILE A 32 -16.60 6.56 -14.09
CA ILE A 32 -16.70 8.00 -13.88
C ILE A 32 -17.00 8.68 -15.20
N PRO A 33 -18.21 9.22 -15.40
CA PRO A 33 -18.63 9.80 -16.69
C PRO A 33 -17.78 10.99 -17.15
N ASN A 34 -17.36 11.83 -16.23
CA ASN A 34 -16.48 12.99 -16.47
C ASN A 34 -15.22 12.87 -15.62
N PRO A 35 -14.25 12.03 -16.02
CA PRO A 35 -13.08 11.78 -15.23
C PRO A 35 -12.14 12.98 -15.22
N HIS A 36 -11.39 13.13 -14.13
CA HIS A 36 -10.25 14.04 -14.11
C HIS A 36 -9.29 13.69 -15.26
N PRO A 37 -8.65 14.67 -15.93
CA PRO A 37 -7.74 14.40 -17.05
C PRO A 37 -6.58 13.43 -16.73
N ASP A 38 -6.18 13.37 -15.46
CA ASP A 38 -5.13 12.47 -14.93
C ASP A 38 -5.68 11.14 -14.40
N GLY A 39 -6.99 10.88 -14.55
CA GLY A 39 -7.66 9.65 -14.14
C GLY A 39 -7.95 8.72 -15.31
N ILE A 40 -8.17 7.43 -15.02
CA ILE A 40 -8.49 6.40 -16.02
C ILE A 40 -10.00 6.25 -16.31
N GLY A 41 -10.85 7.12 -15.73
CA GLY A 41 -12.31 7.02 -15.91
C GLY A 41 -13.00 5.96 -15.05
N LYS A 42 -12.31 5.45 -14.04
CA LYS A 42 -12.76 4.37 -13.16
C LYS A 42 -12.48 4.73 -11.70
N SER A 43 -13.40 4.39 -10.82
CA SER A 43 -13.20 4.47 -9.38
C SER A 43 -13.13 3.09 -8.73
N TYR A 44 -12.48 3.05 -7.57
CA TYR A 44 -12.53 1.94 -6.64
C TYR A 44 -12.73 2.48 -5.23
N CYS A 45 -13.69 1.95 -4.51
CA CYS A 45 -14.01 2.39 -3.15
C CYS A 45 -14.21 3.92 -3.03
N ASP A 46 -14.93 4.50 -3.98
CA ASP A 46 -15.23 5.94 -4.15
C ASP A 46 -14.03 6.82 -4.53
N ARG A 47 -12.85 6.27 -4.66
CA ARG A 47 -11.63 6.97 -5.13
C ARG A 47 -11.49 6.82 -6.65
N GLN A 48 -11.26 7.91 -7.36
CA GLN A 48 -10.84 7.85 -8.78
C GLN A 48 -9.41 7.31 -8.87
N ILE A 49 -9.20 6.34 -9.77
CA ILE A 49 -7.88 5.76 -10.03
C ILE A 49 -7.12 6.70 -10.98
N SER A 50 -5.87 7.02 -10.65
CA SER A 50 -5.00 7.82 -11.50
C SER A 50 -4.50 7.03 -12.71
N LYS A 51 -4.01 7.75 -13.73
CA LYS A 51 -3.20 7.14 -14.78
C LYS A 51 -1.85 6.69 -14.21
N VAL A 52 -1.35 5.56 -14.71
CA VAL A 52 -0.02 5.08 -14.36
C VAL A 52 1.07 6.03 -14.85
N MET A 53 2.09 6.26 -14.04
CA MET A 53 3.30 6.94 -14.49
C MET A 53 4.04 6.07 -15.52
N GLY A 54 4.11 6.52 -16.76
CA GLY A 54 4.84 5.80 -17.81
C GLY A 54 6.34 5.73 -17.50
N TRP A 55 7.02 4.73 -18.09
CA TRP A 55 8.47 4.53 -17.96
C TRP A 55 9.32 5.76 -18.30
N GLN A 56 8.78 6.70 -19.09
CA GLN A 56 9.43 7.98 -19.39
C GLN A 56 9.65 8.82 -18.13
N GLY A 57 8.91 8.56 -17.07
CA GLY A 57 9.09 9.15 -15.73
C GLY A 57 10.26 8.56 -14.94
N ALA A 58 11.00 7.57 -15.45
CA ALA A 58 12.13 6.94 -14.76
C ALA A 58 13.16 7.95 -14.17
N PRO A 59 13.51 9.07 -14.86
CA PRO A 59 14.41 10.06 -14.27
C PRO A 59 13.88 10.70 -12.98
N TRP A 60 12.55 10.79 -12.81
CA TRP A 60 11.94 11.26 -11.56
C TRP A 60 12.26 10.32 -10.39
N LEU A 61 12.27 8.99 -10.61
CA LEU A 61 12.56 7.99 -9.61
C LEU A 61 14.02 7.98 -9.16
N GLU A 62 14.94 8.49 -9.98
CA GLU A 62 16.38 8.52 -9.71
C GLU A 62 16.90 9.93 -9.39
N ARG A 63 15.99 10.93 -9.19
CA ARG A 63 16.41 12.32 -8.88
C ARG A 63 17.18 12.40 -7.56
N PRO A 64 18.27 13.18 -7.49
CA PRO A 64 19.06 13.30 -6.25
C PRO A 64 18.27 13.83 -5.05
N GLN A 65 17.28 14.68 -5.29
CA GLN A 65 16.44 15.29 -4.26
C GLN A 65 15.53 14.27 -3.54
N ARG A 66 15.29 13.10 -4.14
CA ARG A 66 14.39 12.08 -3.62
C ARG A 66 14.69 11.68 -2.17
N LEU A 67 15.97 11.60 -1.83
CA LEU A 67 16.39 11.28 -0.47
C LEU A 67 15.90 12.32 0.57
N GLN A 68 15.89 13.59 0.21
CA GLN A 68 15.43 14.67 1.09
C GLN A 68 13.91 14.80 1.10
N GLU A 69 13.29 14.67 -0.05
CA GLU A 69 11.86 14.86 -0.27
C GLU A 69 11.03 13.68 0.27
N GLU A 70 11.47 12.46 0.04
CA GLU A 70 10.75 11.24 0.39
C GLU A 70 11.34 10.51 1.60
N ARG A 71 12.59 10.84 2.01
CA ARG A 71 13.30 10.16 3.10
C ARG A 71 13.33 8.64 2.92
N THR A 72 13.76 8.20 1.73
CA THR A 72 13.89 6.79 1.40
C THR A 72 14.84 6.04 2.35
N ASP A 73 15.83 6.74 2.93
CA ASP A 73 16.68 6.23 4.01
C ASP A 73 15.88 5.85 5.26
N LEU A 74 14.98 6.74 5.70
CA LEU A 74 14.13 6.54 6.85
C LEU A 74 13.07 5.45 6.57
N LEU A 75 12.52 5.42 5.35
CA LEU A 75 11.62 4.35 4.91
C LEU A 75 12.28 2.97 5.10
N ILE A 76 13.46 2.78 4.53
CA ILE A 76 14.21 1.51 4.64
C ILE A 76 14.53 1.15 6.11
N GLN A 77 14.87 2.16 6.93
CA GLN A 77 15.09 1.94 8.35
C GLN A 77 13.81 1.46 9.07
N LYS A 78 12.66 2.11 8.78
CA LYS A 78 11.37 1.81 9.42
C LYS A 78 10.78 0.47 8.97
N LEU A 79 11.11 -0.04 7.80
CA LEU A 79 10.73 -1.39 7.36
C LEU A 79 11.28 -2.48 8.29
N ASN A 80 12.32 -2.18 9.06
CA ASN A 80 12.96 -3.08 10.03
C ASN A 80 13.32 -4.45 9.42
N LEU A 81 13.82 -4.43 8.18
CA LEU A 81 14.23 -5.62 7.45
C LEU A 81 15.40 -6.31 8.15
N LYS A 82 15.42 -7.64 8.11
CA LYS A 82 16.44 -8.47 8.72
C LYS A 82 17.20 -9.26 7.65
N PRO A 83 18.47 -9.61 7.90
CA PRO A 83 19.21 -10.53 7.03
C PRO A 83 18.41 -11.81 6.78
N GLY A 84 18.44 -12.29 5.56
CA GLY A 84 17.75 -13.51 5.14
C GLY A 84 16.26 -13.37 4.78
N MET A 85 15.65 -12.20 5.00
CA MET A 85 14.25 -11.99 4.59
C MET A 85 14.08 -12.04 3.07
N VAL A 86 12.88 -12.46 2.65
CA VAL A 86 12.39 -12.37 1.28
C VAL A 86 11.38 -11.23 1.21
N VAL A 87 11.68 -10.22 0.40
CA VAL A 87 10.91 -8.96 0.33
C VAL A 87 10.39 -8.73 -1.07
N GLY A 88 9.17 -8.22 -1.19
CA GLY A 88 8.58 -7.80 -2.46
C GLY A 88 8.59 -6.28 -2.61
N ASP A 89 9.09 -5.78 -3.73
CA ASP A 89 8.97 -4.39 -4.19
C ASP A 89 7.99 -4.38 -5.37
N ILE A 90 6.78 -3.93 -5.13
CA ILE A 90 5.67 -4.00 -6.10
C ILE A 90 5.51 -2.65 -6.78
N GLY A 91 5.60 -2.61 -8.10
CA GLY A 91 5.78 -1.39 -8.87
C GLY A 91 7.19 -0.84 -8.70
N ALA A 92 8.19 -1.72 -8.81
CA ALA A 92 9.58 -1.41 -8.45
C ALA A 92 10.25 -0.33 -9.33
N GLY A 93 9.66 -0.02 -10.50
CA GLY A 93 10.15 0.99 -11.43
C GLY A 93 11.61 0.75 -11.83
N THR A 94 12.49 1.70 -11.52
CA THR A 94 13.93 1.59 -11.82
C THR A 94 14.70 0.70 -10.84
N GLY A 95 14.08 0.25 -9.74
CA GLY A 95 14.72 -0.55 -8.70
C GLY A 95 15.52 0.26 -7.67
N HIS A 96 15.24 1.54 -7.52
CA HIS A 96 15.88 2.39 -6.50
C HIS A 96 15.67 1.81 -5.09
N ILE A 97 14.42 1.59 -4.70
CA ILE A 97 14.07 1.02 -3.39
C ILE A 97 14.51 -0.45 -3.28
N SER A 98 14.34 -1.24 -4.36
CA SER A 98 14.79 -2.64 -4.41
C SER A 98 16.28 -2.77 -4.05
N THR A 99 17.13 -1.91 -4.59
CA THR A 99 18.59 -1.93 -4.30
C THR A 99 18.86 -1.66 -2.83
N MET A 100 18.25 -0.63 -2.26
CA MET A 100 18.39 -0.29 -0.84
C MET A 100 17.92 -1.43 0.08
N MET A 101 16.84 -2.13 -0.28
CA MET A 101 16.36 -3.31 0.46
C MET A 101 17.33 -4.48 0.35
N THR A 102 17.92 -4.71 -0.83
CA THR A 102 18.92 -5.78 -1.05
C THR A 102 20.10 -5.67 -0.08
N GLU A 103 20.58 -4.46 0.19
CA GLU A 103 21.66 -4.20 1.14
C GLU A 103 21.25 -4.57 2.58
N ARG A 104 20.01 -4.26 2.97
CA ARG A 104 19.51 -4.50 4.33
C ARG A 104 19.29 -5.97 4.68
N ILE A 105 18.90 -6.78 3.69
CA ILE A 105 18.61 -8.21 3.89
C ILE A 105 19.80 -9.12 3.61
N SER A 106 20.94 -8.54 3.21
CA SER A 106 22.21 -9.26 2.99
C SER A 106 22.66 -9.98 4.27
N PRO A 107 23.41 -11.15 4.17
CA PRO A 107 23.89 -11.78 2.94
C PRO A 107 22.88 -12.73 2.24
N ASP A 108 21.83 -13.22 2.90
CA ASP A 108 21.03 -14.37 2.40
C ASP A 108 19.61 -14.00 1.92
N GLY A 109 19.20 -12.74 2.07
CA GLY A 109 17.90 -12.28 1.65
C GLY A 109 17.74 -12.12 0.13
N VAL A 110 16.49 -12.06 -0.32
CA VAL A 110 16.09 -11.90 -1.72
C VAL A 110 15.04 -10.79 -1.84
N VAL A 111 15.22 -9.88 -2.78
CA VAL A 111 14.19 -8.92 -3.20
C VAL A 111 13.54 -9.39 -4.48
N TRP A 112 12.21 -9.48 -4.50
CA TRP A 112 11.39 -9.65 -5.69
C TRP A 112 10.95 -8.28 -6.17
N ALA A 113 11.58 -7.79 -7.24
CA ALA A 113 11.20 -6.55 -7.91
C ALA A 113 10.16 -6.86 -8.99
N VAL A 114 8.96 -6.33 -8.80
CA VAL A 114 7.80 -6.60 -9.66
C VAL A 114 7.38 -5.30 -10.34
N ASP A 115 7.23 -5.32 -11.66
CA ASP A 115 6.69 -4.20 -12.42
C ASP A 115 5.85 -4.71 -13.59
N ILE A 116 4.90 -3.92 -14.07
CA ILE A 116 4.07 -4.26 -15.22
C ILE A 116 4.70 -3.80 -16.54
N GLN A 117 5.49 -2.73 -16.51
CA GLN A 117 6.02 -2.08 -17.71
C GLN A 117 7.28 -2.80 -18.21
N PRO A 118 7.30 -3.32 -19.45
CA PRO A 118 8.46 -4.04 -20.00
C PRO A 118 9.74 -3.22 -20.00
N GLN A 119 9.63 -1.88 -20.11
CA GLN A 119 10.78 -0.99 -20.08
C GLN A 119 11.39 -0.90 -18.67
N MET A 120 10.55 -0.85 -17.61
CA MET A 120 11.01 -0.91 -16.23
C MET A 120 11.66 -2.26 -15.92
N ILE A 121 11.09 -3.37 -16.43
CA ILE A 121 11.70 -4.71 -16.33
C ILE A 121 13.12 -4.73 -16.92
N LYS A 122 13.35 -4.10 -18.08
CA LYS A 122 14.70 -4.01 -18.67
C LYS A 122 15.66 -3.20 -17.79
N MET A 123 15.17 -2.10 -17.15
CA MET A 123 15.98 -1.30 -16.23
C MET A 123 16.34 -2.10 -14.97
N LEU A 124 15.39 -2.85 -14.41
CA LEU A 124 15.61 -3.76 -13.28
C LEU A 124 16.63 -4.86 -13.61
N GLN A 125 16.55 -5.46 -14.80
CA GLN A 125 17.50 -6.47 -15.27
C GLN A 125 18.92 -5.90 -15.30
N LYS A 126 19.09 -4.71 -15.90
CA LYS A 126 20.40 -4.03 -15.91
C LYS A 126 20.90 -3.70 -14.49
N LYS A 127 20.02 -3.29 -13.58
CA LYS A 127 20.38 -3.02 -12.18
C LYS A 127 20.80 -4.30 -11.45
N ALA A 128 20.14 -5.43 -11.72
CA ALA A 128 20.50 -6.73 -11.14
C ALA A 128 21.91 -7.21 -11.52
N GLU A 129 22.44 -6.81 -12.68
CA GLU A 129 23.81 -7.15 -13.10
C GLU A 129 24.87 -6.56 -12.17
N SER A 130 24.57 -5.44 -11.49
CA SER A 130 25.48 -4.78 -10.54
C SER A 130 25.37 -5.33 -9.11
N LEU A 131 24.44 -6.26 -8.85
CA LEU A 131 24.21 -6.84 -7.54
C LEU A 131 24.71 -8.30 -7.48
N PRO A 132 24.97 -8.85 -6.29
CA PRO A 132 25.30 -10.27 -6.15
C PRO A 132 24.21 -11.14 -6.76
N LYS A 133 24.63 -12.17 -7.51
CA LYS A 133 23.72 -13.04 -8.25
C LYS A 133 22.61 -13.63 -7.36
N GLY A 134 21.36 -13.51 -7.81
CA GLY A 134 20.21 -14.07 -7.13
C GLY A 134 19.59 -13.18 -6.05
N ARG A 135 20.20 -12.05 -5.71
CA ARG A 135 19.67 -11.13 -4.69
C ARG A 135 18.49 -10.32 -5.14
N LEU A 136 18.43 -9.97 -6.42
CA LEU A 136 17.30 -9.29 -7.04
C LEU A 136 16.66 -10.24 -8.05
N GLN A 137 15.46 -10.70 -7.75
CA GLN A 137 14.62 -11.51 -8.63
C GLN A 137 13.63 -10.58 -9.32
N ILE A 138 13.51 -10.67 -10.64
CA ILE A 138 12.66 -9.76 -11.41
C ILE A 138 11.46 -10.51 -11.92
N ARG A 139 10.29 -9.91 -11.77
CA ARG A 139 9.03 -10.48 -12.22
C ARG A 139 8.20 -9.43 -12.95
N GLN A 140 7.80 -9.75 -14.18
CA GLN A 140 6.77 -8.96 -14.84
C GLN A 140 5.40 -9.40 -14.37
N SER A 141 4.59 -8.44 -13.88
CA SER A 141 3.20 -8.64 -13.51
C SER A 141 2.25 -8.45 -14.70
N SER A 142 1.00 -8.81 -14.49
CA SER A 142 -0.14 -8.31 -15.26
C SER A 142 -0.92 -7.30 -14.41
N GLU A 143 -1.97 -6.73 -14.98
CA GLU A 143 -2.84 -5.75 -14.29
C GLU A 143 -3.51 -6.31 -13.01
N LYS A 144 -3.70 -7.62 -12.94
CA LYS A 144 -4.45 -8.30 -11.86
C LYS A 144 -3.63 -9.33 -11.08
N ASN A 145 -2.45 -9.70 -11.58
CA ASN A 145 -1.66 -10.77 -11.00
C ASN A 145 -0.17 -10.41 -10.98
N LEU A 146 0.45 -10.51 -9.81
CA LEU A 146 1.86 -10.23 -9.61
C LEU A 146 2.78 -11.35 -10.12
N ASN A 147 2.22 -12.51 -10.47
CA ASN A 147 2.96 -13.68 -10.94
C ASN A 147 4.05 -14.14 -9.95
N LEU A 148 3.80 -13.96 -8.65
CA LEU A 148 4.68 -14.40 -7.57
C LEU A 148 4.22 -15.76 -7.04
N PRO A 149 5.14 -16.61 -6.54
CA PRO A 149 4.78 -17.81 -5.81
C PRO A 149 4.05 -17.46 -4.50
N ASP A 150 3.19 -18.37 -4.05
CA ASP A 150 2.45 -18.20 -2.80
C ASP A 150 3.37 -18.23 -1.58
N ARG A 151 3.08 -17.39 -0.59
CA ARG A 151 3.68 -17.39 0.76
C ARG A 151 5.21 -17.32 0.79
N ILE A 152 5.81 -16.61 -0.15
CA ILE A 152 7.26 -16.45 -0.18
C ILE A 152 7.75 -15.18 0.54
N LEU A 153 6.93 -14.13 0.56
CA LEU A 153 7.34 -12.81 1.06
C LEU A 153 7.13 -12.69 2.57
N ASP A 154 8.16 -12.23 3.28
CA ASP A 154 8.05 -11.81 4.67
C ASP A 154 7.45 -10.41 4.78
N VAL A 155 7.85 -9.52 3.84
CA VAL A 155 7.36 -8.14 3.71
C VAL A 155 7.16 -7.83 2.25
N ALA A 156 6.10 -7.10 1.92
CA ALA A 156 5.89 -6.51 0.61
C ALA A 156 5.66 -5.01 0.75
N ILE A 157 6.17 -4.22 -0.19
CA ILE A 157 6.02 -2.77 -0.20
C ILE A 157 5.53 -2.28 -1.56
N MET A 158 4.70 -1.25 -1.55
CA MET A 158 4.29 -0.45 -2.70
C MET A 158 4.64 1.01 -2.39
N VAL A 159 5.49 1.64 -3.20
CA VAL A 159 5.93 3.03 -3.00
C VAL A 159 5.41 3.88 -4.14
N ASP A 160 4.41 4.71 -3.86
CA ASP A 160 3.73 5.57 -4.84
C ASP A 160 3.17 4.80 -6.04
N VAL A 161 2.52 3.65 -5.76
CA VAL A 161 2.01 2.73 -6.78
C VAL A 161 0.53 2.40 -6.60
N TYR A 162 0.06 2.25 -5.36
CA TYR A 162 -1.28 1.73 -5.12
C TYR A 162 -2.39 2.62 -5.69
N HIS A 163 -2.19 3.94 -5.66
CA HIS A 163 -3.13 4.91 -6.21
C HIS A 163 -3.36 4.79 -7.73
N GLU A 164 -2.40 4.20 -8.46
CA GLU A 164 -2.46 4.06 -9.92
C GLU A 164 -2.76 2.64 -10.43
N LEU A 165 -3.00 1.68 -9.52
CA LEU A 165 -3.39 0.33 -9.89
C LEU A 165 -4.79 0.33 -10.54
N GLU A 166 -4.90 -0.14 -11.78
CA GLU A 166 -6.18 -0.23 -12.49
C GLU A 166 -7.14 -1.23 -11.84
N TYR A 167 -6.59 -2.29 -11.22
CA TYR A 167 -7.33 -3.36 -10.54
C TYR A 167 -6.78 -3.57 -9.12
N PRO A 168 -6.94 -2.56 -8.21
CA PRO A 168 -6.36 -2.61 -6.87
C PRO A 168 -6.82 -3.82 -6.05
N ARG A 169 -8.09 -4.23 -6.14
CA ARG A 169 -8.61 -5.43 -5.46
C ARG A 169 -7.86 -6.69 -5.87
N GLU A 170 -7.81 -6.97 -7.17
CA GLU A 170 -7.21 -8.19 -7.72
C GLU A 170 -5.70 -8.23 -7.47
N THR A 171 -5.03 -7.09 -7.66
CA THR A 171 -3.60 -6.95 -7.39
C THR A 171 -3.30 -7.19 -5.91
N LEU A 172 -4.08 -6.59 -5.01
CA LEU A 172 -3.88 -6.77 -3.57
C LEU A 172 -4.20 -8.21 -3.13
N GLN A 173 -5.23 -8.85 -3.69
CA GLN A 173 -5.51 -10.28 -3.46
C GLN A 173 -4.35 -11.18 -3.93
N SER A 174 -3.74 -10.86 -5.09
CA SER A 174 -2.55 -11.56 -5.58
C SER A 174 -1.36 -11.35 -4.64
N LEU A 175 -1.18 -10.13 -4.10
CA LEU A 175 -0.13 -9.82 -3.13
C LEU A 175 -0.34 -10.57 -1.81
N MET A 176 -1.56 -10.59 -1.28
CA MET A 176 -1.90 -11.33 -0.06
C MET A 176 -1.58 -12.81 -0.16
N LYS A 177 -1.75 -13.43 -1.34
CA LYS A 177 -1.35 -14.83 -1.58
C LYS A 177 0.16 -15.00 -1.52
N ALA A 178 0.93 -14.05 -2.07
CA ALA A 178 2.39 -14.10 -2.11
C ALA A 178 3.04 -13.82 -0.76
N VAL A 179 2.39 -13.03 0.11
CA VAL A 179 2.88 -12.71 1.45
C VAL A 179 2.54 -13.83 2.43
N LYS A 180 3.49 -14.21 3.27
CA LYS A 180 3.30 -15.20 4.33
C LYS A 180 2.20 -14.77 5.29
N LYS A 181 1.53 -15.73 5.92
CA LYS A 181 0.62 -15.44 7.03
C LYS A 181 1.40 -14.75 8.17
N GLY A 182 0.86 -13.65 8.68
CA GLY A 182 1.56 -12.77 9.64
C GLY A 182 2.64 -11.89 9.03
N GLY A 183 2.90 -12.00 7.72
CA GLY A 183 3.79 -11.11 6.99
C GLY A 183 3.20 -9.71 6.81
N LYS A 184 4.04 -8.75 6.43
CA LYS A 184 3.65 -7.34 6.34
C LYS A 184 3.41 -6.90 4.90
N ILE A 185 2.36 -6.09 4.70
CA ILE A 185 2.11 -5.35 3.47
C ILE A 185 2.16 -3.86 3.82
N VAL A 186 3.03 -3.13 3.14
CA VAL A 186 3.33 -1.73 3.43
C VAL A 186 2.99 -0.89 2.21
N PHE A 187 2.12 0.08 2.41
CA PHE A 187 1.83 1.12 1.43
C PHE A 187 2.59 2.37 1.81
N VAL A 188 3.26 2.97 0.85
CA VAL A 188 3.90 4.28 0.99
C VAL A 188 3.29 5.17 -0.07
N GLU A 189 2.57 6.20 0.37
CA GLU A 189 1.78 7.06 -0.51
C GLU A 189 1.99 8.52 -0.15
N TYR A 190 2.07 9.39 -1.15
CA TYR A 190 2.10 10.84 -0.94
C TYR A 190 0.86 11.29 -0.17
N ARG A 191 1.07 12.21 0.79
CA ARG A 191 -0.01 12.71 1.65
C ARG A 191 -1.05 13.48 0.83
N ALA A 192 -2.28 13.02 0.89
CA ALA A 192 -3.41 13.74 0.29
C ALA A 192 -3.72 15.03 1.08
N PHE A 193 -4.16 16.06 0.36
CA PHE A 193 -4.59 17.36 0.91
C PHE A 193 -3.48 18.13 1.67
N ASP A 194 -2.22 17.80 1.46
CA ASP A 194 -1.08 18.48 2.05
C ASP A 194 -0.53 19.51 1.04
N PRO A 195 -0.60 20.83 1.34
CA PRO A 195 -0.15 21.86 0.43
C PRO A 195 1.38 21.88 0.22
N ASP A 196 2.14 21.28 1.13
CA ASP A 196 3.60 21.19 1.06
C ASP A 196 4.08 20.00 0.21
N VAL A 197 3.14 19.14 -0.27
CA VAL A 197 3.44 18.00 -1.13
C VAL A 197 3.11 18.36 -2.59
N PRO A 198 4.11 18.66 -3.45
CA PRO A 198 3.90 19.18 -4.80
C PRO A 198 3.56 18.06 -5.81
N ILE A 199 2.63 17.20 -5.45
CA ILE A 199 2.20 16.03 -6.23
C ILE A 199 0.76 16.24 -6.71
N LYS A 200 0.45 15.79 -7.91
CA LYS A 200 -0.89 15.87 -8.48
C LYS A 200 -1.91 15.13 -7.60
N ALA A 201 -3.10 15.70 -7.45
CA ALA A 201 -4.11 15.23 -6.49
C ALA A 201 -4.45 13.74 -6.60
N LEU A 202 -4.57 13.19 -7.82
CA LEU A 202 -4.89 11.76 -7.99
C LEU A 202 -3.70 10.83 -7.71
N HIS A 203 -2.48 11.36 -7.58
CA HIS A 203 -1.28 10.59 -7.21
C HIS A 203 -0.97 10.70 -5.71
N THR A 204 -1.96 11.07 -4.91
CA THR A 204 -1.87 11.12 -3.44
C THR A 204 -2.97 10.26 -2.82
N MET A 205 -2.71 9.70 -1.64
CA MET A 205 -3.73 8.96 -0.89
C MET A 205 -3.71 9.31 0.59
N SER A 206 -4.91 9.39 1.18
CA SER A 206 -5.04 9.50 2.63
C SER A 206 -4.86 8.13 3.30
N VAL A 207 -4.36 8.13 4.54
CA VAL A 207 -4.27 6.90 5.37
C VAL A 207 -5.64 6.22 5.48
N ALA A 208 -6.71 7.00 5.69
CA ALA A 208 -8.07 6.48 5.83
C ALA A 208 -8.56 5.77 4.55
N GLN A 209 -8.20 6.29 3.36
CA GLN A 209 -8.59 5.65 2.09
C GLN A 209 -7.85 4.34 1.88
N VAL A 210 -6.53 4.31 2.11
CA VAL A 210 -5.74 3.06 2.03
C VAL A 210 -6.28 2.03 3.03
N GLN A 211 -6.57 2.46 4.26
CA GLN A 211 -7.11 1.59 5.29
C GLN A 211 -8.46 0.99 4.89
N LYS A 212 -9.39 1.83 4.40
CA LYS A 212 -10.71 1.39 3.91
C LYS A 212 -10.57 0.30 2.84
N GLU A 213 -9.72 0.52 1.83
CA GLU A 213 -9.52 -0.41 0.71
C GLU A 213 -8.84 -1.72 1.14
N ALA A 214 -7.86 -1.65 2.05
CA ALA A 214 -7.10 -2.81 2.53
C ALA A 214 -7.90 -3.67 3.51
N GLU A 215 -8.63 -3.05 4.44
CA GLU A 215 -9.48 -3.76 5.41
C GLU A 215 -10.70 -4.41 4.75
N ASP A 216 -11.24 -3.86 3.66
CA ASP A 216 -12.30 -4.48 2.85
C ASP A 216 -11.88 -5.88 2.33
N LEU A 217 -10.57 -6.08 2.12
CA LEU A 217 -10.00 -7.37 1.69
C LEU A 217 -9.51 -8.24 2.86
N GLY A 218 -9.67 -7.77 4.10
CA GLY A 218 -9.34 -8.54 5.31
C GLY A 218 -7.91 -8.32 5.82
N LEU A 219 -7.13 -7.40 5.25
CA LEU A 219 -5.86 -6.99 5.86
C LEU A 219 -6.10 -6.34 7.22
N LYS A 220 -5.19 -6.57 8.16
CA LYS A 220 -5.28 -6.01 9.51
C LYS A 220 -4.38 -4.79 9.62
N TYR A 221 -4.96 -3.62 9.81
CA TYR A 221 -4.21 -2.40 10.05
C TYR A 221 -3.30 -2.55 11.29
N GLU A 222 -2.01 -2.19 11.15
CA GLU A 222 -1.05 -2.17 12.25
C GLU A 222 -0.78 -0.73 12.69
N LYS A 223 -0.32 0.12 11.76
CA LYS A 223 0.02 1.52 12.04
C LYS A 223 0.19 2.36 10.77
N ALA A 224 0.21 3.68 10.95
CA ALA A 224 0.71 4.63 9.95
C ALA A 224 1.78 5.53 10.58
N GLU A 225 2.82 5.82 9.81
CA GLU A 225 3.94 6.67 10.22
C GLU A 225 4.22 7.68 9.11
N SER A 226 4.44 8.96 9.48
CA SER A 226 4.79 9.98 8.51
C SER A 226 6.27 9.89 8.13
N LEU A 227 6.52 10.03 6.85
CA LEU A 227 7.80 10.38 6.24
C LEU A 227 7.77 11.89 5.85
N SER A 228 8.71 12.36 5.02
CA SER A 228 8.69 13.78 4.62
C SER A 228 7.42 14.12 3.82
N TRP A 229 7.26 13.61 2.60
CA TRP A 229 6.08 13.85 1.76
C TRP A 229 5.03 12.75 1.80
N GLN A 230 5.35 11.60 2.41
CA GLN A 230 4.55 10.38 2.33
C GLN A 230 4.09 9.91 3.70
N ASN A 231 3.11 9.01 3.71
CA ASN A 231 2.79 8.15 4.83
C ASN A 231 3.20 6.72 4.51
N MET A 232 3.84 6.06 5.48
CA MET A 232 4.09 4.63 5.49
C MET A 232 2.98 3.94 6.29
N ILE A 233 2.17 3.11 5.64
CA ILE A 233 0.97 2.49 6.22
C ILE A 233 1.17 0.99 6.21
N THR A 234 1.19 0.37 7.38
CA THR A 234 1.52 -1.04 7.56
C THR A 234 0.30 -1.86 7.92
N PHE A 235 0.15 -2.99 7.24
CA PHE A 235 -0.87 -4.02 7.50
C PHE A 235 -0.22 -5.38 7.71
N ILE A 236 -0.93 -6.23 8.46
CA ILE A 236 -0.58 -7.64 8.66
C ILE A 236 -1.49 -8.50 7.76
N ASN A 237 -0.87 -9.40 7.00
CA ASN A 237 -1.58 -10.42 6.22
C ASN A 237 -2.12 -11.51 7.16
N PRO A 238 -3.43 -11.79 7.22
CA PRO A 238 -4.04 -12.72 8.18
C PRO A 238 -3.67 -14.20 7.98
#